data_bb77c6360dba94a9f275483d46dac148
#
_entry.id   bb77c6360dba94a9f275483d46dac148
#
_cell.length_a   1.000
_cell.length_b   1.000
_cell.length_c   1.000
_cell.angle_alpha   90.00
_cell.angle_beta   90.00
_cell.angle_gamma   90.00
#
_symmetry.space_group_name_H-M   'P 1'
#
loop_
_entity.id
_entity.type
_entity.pdbx_description
1 polymer ?
#
loop_
_entity_poly.entity_id
_entity_poly.type
_entity_poly.pdbx_seq_one_letter_code
_entity_poly.pdbx_strand_id
1 'polypeptide(L)'
;VRYYLGAETSENLIDFFIWCTQQRSHEGEGMPVFGVPWILHDDAGSSNRGYLFESFLQALDVRHITHMPGNPRATGGVEGSQNLVETKFEHKLAFCVTDNLDELNARALTWAHGFNSLRIHGRHGHTRYALWNTIRAEHLRIAPDEAIMRALPTSKVETRTVEGDLSISYAPARLKGARYDVSGVPGVYVSGKVEVSLNPYERDERGVQFIRARAVDTGEETWTSCPPLAIGIDGIRTDAAIFGEGFNHLRDTLVDTNRKALMKDAYGADTLRDAKKAKYGKTPV
;
A
#
# COMPACT_ATOMS: atom_id res chain seq x y z
N VAL A 1 -22.64 2.67 3.28
CA VAL A 1 -22.47 1.23 3.62
C VAL A 1 -21.83 0.54 2.45
N ARG A 2 -20.83 -0.29 2.71
CA ARG A 2 -20.17 -1.15 1.74
C ARG A 2 -19.71 -2.42 2.44
N TYR A 3 -19.91 -3.55 1.80
CA TYR A 3 -19.56 -4.88 2.31
C TYR A 3 -18.28 -5.39 1.65
N TYR A 4 -17.49 -6.12 2.41
CA TYR A 4 -16.25 -6.76 1.99
C TYR A 4 -16.28 -8.23 2.39
N LEU A 5 -15.61 -9.07 1.59
CA LEU A 5 -15.40 -10.47 1.95
C LEU A 5 -14.13 -10.60 2.81
N GLY A 6 -14.22 -11.44 3.84
CA GLY A 6 -13.08 -11.76 4.71
C GLY A 6 -13.07 -10.98 6.02
N ALA A 7 -11.86 -10.88 6.61
CA ALA A 7 -11.67 -10.25 7.90
C ALA A 7 -11.60 -8.72 7.78
N GLU A 8 -11.86 -8.05 8.87
CA GLU A 8 -11.59 -6.63 9.03
C GLU A 8 -10.08 -6.37 9.01
N THR A 9 -9.61 -5.64 8.02
CA THR A 9 -8.20 -5.34 7.82
C THR A 9 -8.00 -3.85 7.58
N SER A 10 -6.78 -3.33 7.86
CA SER A 10 -6.46 -1.94 7.56
C SER A 10 -6.58 -1.63 6.06
N GLU A 11 -6.33 -2.60 5.18
CA GLU A 11 -6.49 -2.45 3.73
C GLU A 11 -7.96 -2.26 3.34
N ASN A 12 -8.87 -3.10 3.88
CA ASN A 12 -10.31 -2.96 3.65
C ASN A 12 -10.83 -1.62 4.20
N LEU A 13 -10.28 -1.18 5.33
CA LEU A 13 -10.64 0.09 5.94
C LEU A 13 -10.18 1.28 5.09
N ILE A 14 -8.96 1.25 4.56
CA ILE A 14 -8.44 2.26 3.63
C ILE A 14 -9.29 2.28 2.35
N ASP A 15 -9.58 1.12 1.77
CA ASP A 15 -10.42 1.03 0.57
C ASP A 15 -11.83 1.60 0.82
N PHE A 16 -12.41 1.30 1.97
CA PHE A 16 -13.68 1.88 2.38
C PHE A 16 -13.59 3.40 2.57
N PHE A 17 -12.52 3.92 3.18
CA PHE A 17 -12.31 5.35 3.35
C PHE A 17 -12.16 6.06 2.00
N ILE A 18 -11.34 5.51 1.09
CA ILE A 18 -11.20 6.03 -0.28
C ILE A 18 -12.57 6.07 -0.94
N TRP A 19 -13.30 4.95 -0.92
CA TRP A 19 -14.63 4.88 -1.50
C TRP A 19 -15.62 5.90 -0.90
N CYS A 20 -15.57 6.15 0.41
CA CYS A 20 -16.44 7.13 1.07
C CYS A 20 -16.13 8.58 0.67
N THR A 21 -14.87 8.90 0.40
CA THR A 21 -14.42 10.27 0.14
C THR A 21 -14.52 10.69 -1.32
N GLN A 22 -14.57 9.73 -2.25
CA GLN A 22 -14.76 10.01 -3.68
C GLN A 22 -16.18 10.44 -3.98
N GLN A 23 -16.31 11.33 -4.97
CA GLN A 23 -17.62 11.68 -5.50
C GLN A 23 -18.23 10.49 -6.24
N ARG A 24 -19.44 10.14 -5.88
CA ARG A 24 -20.16 9.00 -6.44
C ARG A 24 -21.41 9.45 -7.16
N SER A 25 -21.91 8.61 -8.05
CA SER A 25 -23.20 8.78 -8.69
C SER A 25 -24.10 7.59 -8.41
N HIS A 26 -25.40 7.82 -8.40
CA HIS A 26 -26.43 6.80 -8.36
C HIS A 26 -27.44 7.12 -9.46
N GLU A 27 -27.68 6.19 -10.38
CA GLU A 27 -28.58 6.37 -11.54
C GLU A 27 -28.25 7.63 -12.37
N GLY A 28 -26.93 7.97 -12.49
CA GLY A 28 -26.47 9.13 -13.25
C GLY A 28 -26.47 10.45 -12.49
N GLU A 29 -27.06 10.51 -11.29
CA GLU A 29 -27.04 11.69 -10.43
C GLU A 29 -25.88 11.65 -9.44
N GLY A 30 -25.21 12.79 -9.27
CA GLY A 30 -24.12 12.93 -8.29
C GLY A 30 -24.65 12.87 -6.85
N MET A 31 -24.05 12.00 -6.04
CA MET A 31 -24.35 11.96 -4.60
C MET A 31 -23.63 13.11 -3.89
N PRO A 32 -24.34 13.89 -3.04
CA PRO A 32 -23.75 15.08 -2.43
C PRO A 32 -22.68 14.78 -1.38
N VAL A 33 -22.70 13.61 -0.74
CA VAL A 33 -21.79 13.27 0.35
C VAL A 33 -20.47 12.73 -0.21
N PHE A 34 -19.43 13.57 -0.18
CA PHE A 34 -18.06 13.25 -0.61
C PHE A 34 -17.05 14.17 0.10
N GLY A 35 -15.76 13.91 -0.10
CA GLY A 35 -14.68 14.74 0.43
C GLY A 35 -13.96 14.14 1.65
N VAL A 36 -12.76 14.61 1.91
CA VAL A 36 -11.91 14.15 3.01
C VAL A 36 -12.33 14.82 4.32
N PRO A 37 -12.65 14.07 5.38
CA PRO A 37 -13.01 14.67 6.66
C PRO A 37 -11.78 15.31 7.33
N TRP A 38 -12.02 16.33 8.15
CA TRP A 38 -10.98 16.91 9.02
C TRP A 38 -10.66 16.01 10.20
N ILE A 39 -11.67 15.31 10.70
CA ILE A 39 -11.56 14.45 11.86
C ILE A 39 -12.26 13.13 11.56
N LEU A 40 -11.59 12.03 11.85
CA LEU A 40 -12.17 10.69 11.87
C LEU A 40 -12.28 10.22 13.31
N HIS A 41 -13.49 9.82 13.70
CA HIS A 41 -13.74 9.16 14.97
C HIS A 41 -14.08 7.69 14.73
N ASP A 42 -13.39 6.80 15.41
CA ASP A 42 -13.67 5.38 15.39
C ASP A 42 -13.52 4.73 16.76
N ASP A 43 -13.77 3.44 16.81
CA ASP A 43 -13.53 2.63 17.99
C ASP A 43 -12.07 2.18 18.07
N ALA A 44 -11.71 1.53 19.19
CA ALA A 44 -10.36 1.07 19.43
C ALA A 44 -10.04 -0.28 18.75
N GLY A 45 -10.69 -0.60 17.63
CA GLY A 45 -10.44 -1.82 16.84
C GLY A 45 -8.98 -1.95 16.39
N SER A 46 -8.50 -3.18 16.25
CA SER A 46 -7.11 -3.45 15.86
C SER A 46 -6.76 -2.92 14.46
N SER A 47 -7.72 -2.95 13.54
CA SER A 47 -7.58 -2.45 12.17
C SER A 47 -7.42 -0.93 12.13
N ASN A 48 -8.11 -0.23 13.01
CA ASN A 48 -8.12 1.22 13.14
C ASN A 48 -6.81 1.76 13.72
N ARG A 49 -6.10 0.96 14.53
CA ARG A 49 -4.80 1.30 15.12
C ARG A 49 -3.61 0.80 14.33
N GLY A 50 -3.84 0.21 13.16
CA GLY A 50 -2.77 -0.29 12.30
C GLY A 50 -1.93 0.87 11.75
N TYR A 51 -0.60 0.76 11.82
CA TYR A 51 0.32 1.77 11.27
C TYR A 51 -0.02 2.17 9.83
N LEU A 52 -0.47 1.22 9.02
CA LEU A 52 -0.84 1.45 7.63
C LEU A 52 -2.00 2.45 7.50
N PHE A 53 -3.04 2.30 8.32
CA PHE A 53 -4.18 3.21 8.32
C PHE A 53 -3.82 4.57 8.90
N GLU A 54 -3.05 4.60 9.98
CA GLU A 54 -2.54 5.83 10.58
C GLU A 54 -1.67 6.63 9.62
N SER A 55 -0.73 5.99 8.92
CA SER A 55 0.12 6.65 7.91
C SER A 55 -0.70 7.23 6.76
N PHE A 56 -1.74 6.53 6.34
CA PHE A 56 -2.67 6.98 5.31
C PHE A 56 -3.46 8.23 5.75
N LEU A 57 -4.02 8.21 6.96
CA LEU A 57 -4.77 9.37 7.51
C LEU A 57 -3.86 10.58 7.71
N GLN A 58 -2.63 10.35 8.19
CA GLN A 58 -1.62 11.40 8.36
C GLN A 58 -1.25 12.03 7.02
N ALA A 59 -1.05 11.24 5.96
CA ALA A 59 -0.76 11.74 4.62
C ALA A 59 -1.90 12.60 4.04
N LEU A 60 -3.13 12.36 4.48
CA LEU A 60 -4.32 13.14 4.13
C LEU A 60 -4.59 14.29 5.09
N ASP A 61 -3.75 14.53 6.10
CA ASP A 61 -3.98 15.52 7.17
C ASP A 61 -5.37 15.34 7.82
N VAL A 62 -5.73 14.10 8.13
CA VAL A 62 -6.96 13.73 8.85
C VAL A 62 -6.60 13.47 10.31
N ARG A 63 -7.20 14.24 11.21
CA ARG A 63 -7.04 14.01 12.65
C ARG A 63 -7.79 12.74 13.06
N HIS A 64 -7.07 11.71 13.45
CA HIS A 64 -7.64 10.47 13.95
C HIS A 64 -7.88 10.55 15.46
N ILE A 65 -9.08 10.21 15.90
CA ILE A 65 -9.47 10.20 17.31
C ILE A 65 -10.12 8.86 17.61
N THR A 66 -9.42 8.03 18.38
CA THR A 66 -9.95 6.75 18.87
C THR A 66 -10.56 6.93 20.24
N HIS A 67 -11.72 6.32 20.48
CA HIS A 67 -12.37 6.37 21.77
C HIS A 67 -11.59 5.59 22.85
N MET A 68 -11.57 6.15 24.06
CA MET A 68 -11.05 5.41 25.21
C MET A 68 -11.95 4.21 25.51
N PRO A 69 -11.38 3.03 25.76
CA PRO A 69 -12.14 1.86 26.22
C PRO A 69 -12.97 2.20 27.47
N GLY A 70 -14.22 1.76 27.51
CA GLY A 70 -15.09 1.95 28.67
C GLY A 70 -15.90 3.24 28.71
N ASN A 71 -15.93 4.03 27.62
CA ASN A 71 -16.84 5.19 27.52
C ASN A 71 -18.02 4.94 26.56
N PRO A 72 -19.14 4.35 27.04
CA PRO A 72 -20.29 3.99 26.18
C PRO A 72 -20.97 5.19 25.51
N ARG A 73 -20.79 6.38 26.05
CA ARG A 73 -21.42 7.59 25.50
C ARG A 73 -20.71 8.07 24.20
N ALA A 74 -19.46 7.69 24.02
CA ALA A 74 -18.68 8.08 22.87
C ALA A 74 -19.03 7.23 21.63
N THR A 75 -19.45 5.98 21.81
CA THR A 75 -19.79 5.03 20.73
C THR A 75 -21.25 5.05 20.30
N GLY A 76 -22.13 5.70 21.07
CA GLY A 76 -23.59 5.69 20.85
C GLY A 76 -24.02 6.16 19.45
N GLY A 77 -23.25 7.03 18.79
CA GLY A 77 -23.52 7.46 17.41
C GLY A 77 -23.20 6.37 16.38
N VAL A 78 -22.11 5.64 16.57
CA VAL A 78 -21.66 4.54 15.70
C VAL A 78 -22.59 3.34 15.88
N GLU A 79 -22.85 2.93 17.14
CA GLU A 79 -23.78 1.85 17.47
C GLU A 79 -25.19 2.11 16.94
N GLY A 80 -25.69 3.34 17.07
CA GLY A 80 -26.98 3.74 16.52
C GLY A 80 -27.02 3.65 14.99
N SER A 81 -25.90 3.95 14.31
CA SER A 81 -25.78 3.84 12.88
C SER A 81 -25.71 2.38 12.42
N GLN A 82 -24.96 1.53 13.12
CA GLN A 82 -24.89 0.09 12.86
C GLN A 82 -26.26 -0.57 13.04
N ASN A 83 -26.92 -0.35 14.16
CA ASN A 83 -28.27 -0.85 14.43
C ASN A 83 -29.28 -0.39 13.35
N LEU A 84 -29.10 0.81 12.83
CA LEU A 84 -29.96 1.32 11.76
C LEU A 84 -29.73 0.55 10.43
N VAL A 85 -28.50 0.27 10.07
CA VAL A 85 -28.17 -0.56 8.90
C VAL A 85 -28.73 -1.97 9.08
N GLU A 86 -28.46 -2.59 10.22
CA GLU A 86 -28.94 -3.93 10.55
C GLU A 86 -30.47 -4.02 10.47
N THR A 87 -31.17 -3.15 11.17
CA THR A 87 -32.63 -3.22 11.27
C THR A 87 -33.37 -2.74 10.01
N LYS A 88 -32.83 -1.80 9.23
CA LYS A 88 -33.51 -1.18 8.09
C LYS A 88 -33.07 -1.71 6.73
N PHE A 89 -31.89 -2.30 6.65
CA PHE A 89 -31.35 -2.87 5.44
C PHE A 89 -31.12 -4.39 5.56
N GLU A 90 -30.27 -4.83 6.49
CA GLU A 90 -29.84 -6.24 6.55
C GLU A 90 -30.99 -7.21 6.88
N HIS A 91 -31.89 -6.87 7.79
CA HIS A 91 -33.06 -7.73 8.07
C HIS A 91 -33.93 -7.95 6.84
N LYS A 92 -33.92 -7.04 5.86
CA LYS A 92 -34.66 -7.21 4.62
C LYS A 92 -33.99 -8.16 3.63
N LEU A 93 -32.67 -8.37 3.76
CA LEU A 93 -31.94 -9.30 2.91
C LEU A 93 -32.41 -10.75 3.11
N ALA A 94 -33.02 -11.06 4.26
CA ALA A 94 -33.64 -12.37 4.48
C ALA A 94 -34.76 -12.68 3.46
N PHE A 95 -35.34 -11.66 2.83
CA PHE A 95 -36.41 -11.77 1.83
C PHE A 95 -35.92 -11.52 0.40
N CYS A 96 -34.68 -11.14 0.23
CA CYS A 96 -34.08 -10.77 -1.05
C CYS A 96 -32.70 -11.40 -1.16
N VAL A 97 -32.63 -12.59 -1.77
CA VAL A 97 -31.36 -13.27 -2.01
C VAL A 97 -30.48 -12.40 -2.93
N THR A 98 -29.22 -12.25 -2.57
CA THR A 98 -28.19 -11.64 -3.41
C THR A 98 -27.20 -12.71 -3.83
N ASP A 99 -26.88 -12.79 -5.11
CA ASP A 99 -26.04 -13.86 -5.65
C ASP A 99 -24.54 -13.59 -5.47
N ASN A 100 -24.17 -12.32 -5.34
CA ASN A 100 -22.77 -11.92 -5.22
C ASN A 100 -22.60 -10.61 -4.43
N LEU A 101 -21.34 -10.29 -4.11
CA LEU A 101 -20.97 -9.10 -3.32
C LEU A 101 -21.28 -7.78 -4.04
N ASP A 102 -21.14 -7.75 -5.37
CA ASP A 102 -21.40 -6.53 -6.16
C ASP A 102 -22.88 -6.17 -6.14
N GLU A 103 -23.76 -7.16 -6.28
CA GLU A 103 -25.20 -6.94 -6.17
C GLU A 103 -25.58 -6.47 -4.75
N LEU A 104 -25.00 -7.08 -3.71
CA LEU A 104 -25.22 -6.64 -2.32
C LEU A 104 -24.80 -5.19 -2.13
N ASN A 105 -23.65 -4.81 -2.64
CA ASN A 105 -23.13 -3.45 -2.55
C ASN A 105 -23.98 -2.45 -3.36
N ALA A 106 -24.47 -2.83 -4.53
CA ALA A 106 -25.38 -2.01 -5.33
C ALA A 106 -26.69 -1.74 -4.57
N ARG A 107 -27.27 -2.78 -3.98
CA ARG A 107 -28.48 -2.65 -3.13
C ARG A 107 -28.24 -1.79 -1.89
N ALA A 108 -27.10 -1.97 -1.22
CA ALA A 108 -26.70 -1.16 -0.07
C ALA A 108 -26.55 0.33 -0.43
N LEU A 109 -25.95 0.62 -1.61
CA LEU A 109 -25.81 1.98 -2.12
C LEU A 109 -27.18 2.62 -2.41
N THR A 110 -28.06 1.91 -3.11
CA THR A 110 -29.43 2.35 -3.40
C THR A 110 -30.20 2.64 -2.12
N TRP A 111 -30.13 1.73 -1.14
CA TRP A 111 -30.79 1.93 0.14
C TRP A 111 -30.21 3.14 0.88
N ALA A 112 -28.88 3.30 0.94
CA ALA A 112 -28.23 4.41 1.61
C ALA A 112 -28.54 5.75 0.94
N HIS A 113 -28.62 5.79 -0.39
CA HIS A 113 -29.03 6.96 -1.16
C HIS A 113 -30.46 7.36 -0.80
N GLY A 114 -31.44 6.46 -0.92
CA GLY A 114 -32.83 6.72 -0.56
C GLY A 114 -32.99 7.11 0.91
N PHE A 115 -32.26 6.45 1.82
CA PHE A 115 -32.31 6.78 3.24
C PHE A 115 -31.78 8.20 3.54
N ASN A 116 -30.70 8.62 2.90
CA ASN A 116 -30.08 9.93 3.13
C ASN A 116 -30.81 11.08 2.42
N SER A 117 -31.45 10.80 1.28
CA SER A 117 -32.19 11.82 0.50
C SER A 117 -33.59 12.05 0.99
N LEU A 118 -34.29 11.01 1.48
CA LEU A 118 -35.72 11.10 1.78
C LEU A 118 -36.05 11.17 3.28
N ARG A 119 -35.24 10.49 4.13
CA ARG A 119 -35.58 10.41 5.55
C ARG A 119 -35.15 11.63 6.32
N ILE A 120 -36.13 12.32 6.87
CA ILE A 120 -35.94 13.44 7.80
C ILE A 120 -35.39 12.95 9.13
N HIS A 121 -34.31 13.59 9.60
CA HIS A 121 -33.69 13.29 10.88
C HIS A 121 -34.39 14.01 12.02
N GLY A 122 -34.82 13.29 13.04
CA GLY A 122 -35.66 13.85 14.14
C GLY A 122 -35.00 14.95 14.97
N ARG A 123 -33.65 15.01 15.01
CA ARG A 123 -32.94 16.03 15.82
C ARG A 123 -32.87 17.40 15.13
N HIS A 124 -32.70 17.45 13.80
CA HIS A 124 -32.45 18.71 13.07
C HIS A 124 -33.52 19.02 12.00
N GLY A 125 -34.50 18.15 11.78
CA GLY A 125 -35.61 18.40 10.86
C GLY A 125 -35.27 18.40 9.37
N HIS A 126 -34.06 18.01 8.98
CA HIS A 126 -33.58 17.94 7.60
C HIS A 126 -33.23 16.53 7.18
N THR A 127 -33.21 16.27 5.87
CA THR A 127 -32.57 15.07 5.36
C THR A 127 -31.04 15.19 5.50
N ARG A 128 -30.31 14.06 5.45
CA ARG A 128 -28.85 14.10 5.54
C ARG A 128 -28.19 14.81 4.37
N TYR A 129 -28.76 14.66 3.17
CA TYR A 129 -28.27 15.36 1.98
C TYR A 129 -28.57 16.88 2.06
N ALA A 130 -29.73 17.28 2.52
CA ALA A 130 -30.01 18.69 2.73
C ALA A 130 -29.04 19.33 3.74
N LEU A 131 -28.73 18.61 4.83
CA LEU A 131 -27.76 19.09 5.82
C LEU A 131 -26.36 19.15 5.25
N TRP A 132 -25.93 18.12 4.50
CA TRP A 132 -24.61 18.11 3.86
C TRP A 132 -24.42 19.31 2.91
N ASN A 133 -25.43 19.64 2.13
CA ASN A 133 -25.39 20.77 1.19
C ASN A 133 -25.28 22.14 1.86
N THR A 134 -25.37 22.23 3.19
CA THR A 134 -25.09 23.47 3.95
C THR A 134 -23.60 23.68 4.22
N ILE A 135 -22.73 22.69 3.91
CA ILE A 135 -21.29 22.82 4.06
C ILE A 135 -20.80 23.90 3.09
N ARG A 136 -20.07 24.87 3.61
CA ARG A 136 -19.48 25.93 2.81
C ARG A 136 -18.29 25.38 2.01
N ALA A 137 -18.07 25.90 0.80
CA ALA A 137 -17.00 25.46 -0.10
C ALA A 137 -15.60 25.49 0.56
N GLU A 138 -15.35 26.49 1.42
CA GLU A 138 -14.08 26.62 2.17
C GLU A 138 -13.83 25.52 3.21
N HIS A 139 -14.88 24.80 3.61
CA HIS A 139 -14.79 23.67 4.55
C HIS A 139 -14.78 22.31 3.86
N LEU A 140 -15.08 22.26 2.57
CA LEU A 140 -15.11 21.04 1.80
C LEU A 140 -13.70 20.72 1.27
N ARG A 141 -13.14 19.62 1.73
CA ARG A 141 -11.85 19.11 1.27
C ARG A 141 -12.10 18.08 0.16
N ILE A 142 -11.78 18.45 -1.08
CA ILE A 142 -11.91 17.53 -2.22
C ILE A 142 -10.87 16.41 -2.07
N ALA A 143 -11.32 15.16 -2.23
CA ALA A 143 -10.44 14.02 -2.21
C ALA A 143 -9.53 14.02 -3.46
N PRO A 144 -8.24 13.70 -3.34
CA PRO A 144 -7.39 13.38 -4.49
C PRO A 144 -7.96 12.20 -5.29
N ASP A 145 -7.50 12.05 -6.51
CA ASP A 145 -7.86 10.89 -7.34
C ASP A 145 -7.57 9.57 -6.61
N GLU A 146 -8.39 8.55 -6.86
CA GLU A 146 -8.27 7.25 -6.21
C GLU A 146 -6.87 6.64 -6.35
N ALA A 147 -6.23 6.78 -7.52
CA ALA A 147 -4.87 6.29 -7.75
C ALA A 147 -3.85 6.97 -6.83
N ILE A 148 -3.98 8.28 -6.63
CA ILE A 148 -3.12 9.04 -5.71
C ILE A 148 -3.36 8.57 -4.28
N MET A 149 -4.63 8.44 -3.87
CA MET A 149 -4.97 7.97 -2.53
C MET A 149 -4.44 6.55 -2.25
N ARG A 150 -4.49 5.66 -3.25
CA ARG A 150 -3.92 4.31 -3.14
C ARG A 150 -2.40 4.28 -3.07
N ALA A 151 -1.71 5.33 -3.50
CA ALA A 151 -0.26 5.46 -3.39
C ALA A 151 0.23 5.95 -2.01
N LEU A 152 -0.66 6.50 -1.17
CA LEU A 152 -0.30 7.09 0.12
C LEU A 152 0.00 6.08 1.24
N PRO A 153 -0.73 4.94 1.40
CA PRO A 153 -0.51 4.05 2.52
C PRO A 153 0.87 3.40 2.46
N THR A 154 1.60 3.45 3.56
CA THR A 154 2.91 2.81 3.67
C THR A 154 3.00 2.01 4.97
N SER A 155 3.61 0.82 4.91
CA SER A 155 3.94 0.07 6.10
C SER A 155 5.01 0.80 6.93
N LYS A 156 5.19 0.38 8.18
CA LYS A 156 6.32 0.83 8.97
C LYS A 156 7.62 0.52 8.25
N VAL A 157 8.53 1.49 8.25
CA VAL A 157 9.87 1.30 7.69
C VAL A 157 10.66 0.33 8.57
N GLU A 158 11.27 -0.66 7.95
CA GLU A 158 12.10 -1.64 8.60
C GLU A 158 13.48 -1.71 7.93
N THR A 159 14.53 -1.96 8.71
CA THR A 159 15.87 -2.12 8.17
C THR A 159 16.15 -3.60 7.89
N ARG A 160 16.71 -3.89 6.71
CA ARG A 160 17.14 -5.24 6.30
C ARG A 160 18.59 -5.21 5.83
N THR A 161 19.27 -6.33 5.98
CA THR A 161 20.63 -6.51 5.47
C THR A 161 20.56 -7.15 4.08
N VAL A 162 21.36 -6.63 3.17
CA VAL A 162 21.45 -7.11 1.79
C VAL A 162 22.26 -8.41 1.74
N GLU A 163 21.69 -9.44 1.15
CA GLU A 163 22.31 -10.75 0.98
C GLU A 163 23.34 -10.74 -0.17
N GLY A 164 24.11 -11.84 -0.31
CA GLY A 164 25.20 -11.94 -1.28
C GLY A 164 24.79 -11.84 -2.76
N ASP A 165 23.51 -12.10 -3.05
CA ASP A 165 22.91 -12.01 -4.39
C ASP A 165 22.14 -10.69 -4.64
N LEU A 166 22.40 -9.67 -3.83
CA LEU A 166 21.71 -8.38 -3.84
C LEU A 166 20.19 -8.52 -3.65
N SER A 167 19.79 -9.47 -2.83
CA SER A 167 18.40 -9.61 -2.40
C SER A 167 18.26 -9.34 -0.91
N ILE A 168 17.02 -9.20 -0.47
CA ILE A 168 16.65 -9.15 0.94
C ILE A 168 15.49 -10.10 1.22
N SER A 169 15.47 -10.67 2.41
CA SER A 169 14.30 -11.38 2.94
C SER A 169 13.41 -10.39 3.68
N TYR A 170 12.17 -10.25 3.22
CA TYR A 170 11.17 -9.42 3.87
C TYR A 170 9.83 -10.15 3.89
N ALA A 171 9.27 -10.31 5.08
CA ALA A 171 7.98 -10.95 5.29
C ALA A 171 7.10 -10.00 6.09
N PRO A 172 6.41 -9.04 5.46
CA PRO A 172 5.35 -8.32 6.15
C PRO A 172 4.30 -9.32 6.61
N ALA A 173 3.63 -9.06 7.72
CA ALA A 173 2.87 -9.98 8.58
C ALA A 173 1.91 -11.00 7.89
N ARG A 174 1.74 -10.95 6.57
CA ARG A 174 0.87 -11.85 5.77
C ARG A 174 1.54 -12.51 4.59
N LEU A 175 2.76 -12.13 4.21
CA LEU A 175 3.50 -12.72 3.11
C LEU A 175 4.57 -13.64 3.68
N LYS A 176 4.41 -14.95 3.49
CA LYS A 176 5.42 -15.93 3.93
C LYS A 176 6.69 -15.73 3.09
N GLY A 177 7.78 -15.34 3.78
CA GLY A 177 9.15 -15.55 3.31
C GLY A 177 9.48 -15.14 1.87
N ALA A 178 8.98 -13.98 1.41
CA ALA A 178 9.34 -13.49 0.09
C ALA A 178 10.74 -12.86 0.11
N ARG A 179 11.52 -13.13 -0.93
CA ARG A 179 12.79 -12.45 -1.20
C ARG A 179 12.57 -11.43 -2.31
N TYR A 180 13.25 -10.30 -2.20
CA TYR A 180 13.10 -9.18 -3.13
C TYR A 180 14.45 -8.79 -3.71
N ASP A 181 14.48 -8.49 -5.01
CA ASP A 181 15.67 -8.00 -5.69
C ASP A 181 15.87 -6.51 -5.39
N VAL A 182 16.96 -6.16 -4.72
CA VAL A 182 17.34 -4.78 -4.42
C VAL A 182 18.53 -4.29 -5.24
N SER A 183 18.95 -5.05 -6.24
CA SER A 183 20.08 -4.68 -7.11
C SER A 183 19.87 -3.35 -7.86
N GLY A 184 18.61 -2.96 -8.08
CA GLY A 184 18.24 -1.69 -8.70
C GLY A 184 18.25 -0.48 -7.76
N VAL A 185 18.44 -0.68 -6.45
CA VAL A 185 18.46 0.43 -5.47
C VAL A 185 19.80 1.14 -5.54
N PRO A 186 19.83 2.47 -5.75
CA PRO A 186 21.08 3.22 -5.79
C PRO A 186 21.88 3.05 -4.49
N GLY A 187 23.19 2.79 -4.63
CA GLY A 187 24.09 2.66 -3.50
C GLY A 187 23.98 1.38 -2.67
N VAL A 188 23.21 0.40 -3.14
CA VAL A 188 23.12 -0.91 -2.47
C VAL A 188 24.41 -1.71 -2.68
N TYR A 189 24.86 -2.42 -1.64
CA TYR A 189 26.00 -3.33 -1.68
C TYR A 189 25.77 -4.52 -0.75
N VAL A 190 26.47 -5.61 -1.01
CA VAL A 190 26.39 -6.85 -0.21
C VAL A 190 26.74 -6.57 1.25
N SER A 191 25.95 -7.07 2.18
CA SER A 191 26.02 -6.81 3.63
C SER A 191 25.71 -5.37 4.04
N GLY A 192 25.36 -4.49 3.09
CA GLY A 192 24.84 -3.16 3.38
C GLY A 192 23.44 -3.21 3.99
N LYS A 193 22.99 -2.08 4.48
CA LYS A 193 21.64 -1.94 5.04
C LYS A 193 20.73 -1.18 4.10
N VAL A 194 19.51 -1.67 3.96
CA VAL A 194 18.42 -0.99 3.25
C VAL A 194 17.23 -0.81 4.17
N GLU A 195 16.58 0.32 4.07
CA GLU A 195 15.25 0.53 4.61
C GLU A 195 14.22 0.03 3.63
N VAL A 196 13.21 -0.65 4.14
CA VAL A 196 12.12 -1.24 3.33
C VAL A 196 10.78 -0.79 3.84
N SER A 197 9.86 -0.56 2.93
CA SER A 197 8.47 -0.22 3.18
C SER A 197 7.58 -0.90 2.14
N LEU A 198 6.33 -1.11 2.48
CA LEU A 198 5.33 -1.75 1.64
C LEU A 198 4.12 -0.84 1.46
N ASN A 199 3.66 -0.70 0.22
CA ASN A 199 2.33 -0.22 -0.09
C ASN A 199 1.49 -1.41 -0.58
N PRO A 200 0.38 -1.79 0.09
CA PRO A 200 -0.39 -2.98 -0.27
C PRO A 200 -1.03 -2.91 -1.67
N TYR A 201 -1.13 -1.71 -2.25
CA TYR A 201 -1.71 -1.49 -3.58
C TYR A 201 -0.66 -1.52 -4.70
N GLU A 202 0.63 -1.55 -4.39
CA GLU A 202 1.70 -1.68 -5.39
C GLU A 202 1.90 -3.14 -5.78
N ARG A 203 1.20 -3.56 -6.82
CA ARG A 203 1.26 -4.91 -7.36
C ARG A 203 1.44 -4.87 -8.87
N ASP A 204 2.08 -5.91 -9.43
CA ASP A 204 2.13 -6.11 -10.87
C ASP A 204 0.77 -6.59 -11.42
N GLU A 205 0.66 -6.69 -12.75
CA GLU A 205 -0.55 -7.18 -13.44
C GLU A 205 -0.96 -8.61 -13.02
N ARG A 206 -0.03 -9.38 -12.45
CA ARG A 206 -0.26 -10.73 -11.93
C ARG A 206 -0.63 -10.73 -10.45
N GLY A 207 -0.74 -9.54 -9.83
CA GLY A 207 -1.04 -9.37 -8.41
C GLY A 207 0.16 -9.60 -7.49
N VAL A 208 1.37 -9.64 -8.03
CA VAL A 208 2.60 -9.83 -7.25
C VAL A 208 2.95 -8.52 -6.55
N GLN A 209 3.15 -8.60 -5.24
CA GLN A 209 3.43 -7.46 -4.37
C GLN A 209 4.87 -6.95 -4.56
N PHE A 210 5.02 -5.65 -4.79
CA PHE A 210 6.31 -4.95 -4.73
C PHE A 210 6.60 -4.42 -3.32
N ILE A 211 7.86 -4.18 -3.04
CA ILE A 211 8.30 -3.37 -1.91
C ILE A 211 9.02 -2.12 -2.41
N ARG A 212 9.10 -1.12 -1.56
CA ARG A 212 9.98 0.05 -1.78
C ARG A 212 11.21 -0.10 -0.90
N ALA A 213 12.39 0.11 -1.45
CA ALA A 213 13.64 0.08 -0.70
C ALA A 213 14.51 1.29 -1.00
N ARG A 214 15.33 1.71 -0.02
CA ARG A 214 16.39 2.70 -0.19
C ARG A 214 17.62 2.31 0.62
N ALA A 215 18.81 2.65 0.16
CA ALA A 215 20.04 2.40 0.90
C ALA A 215 20.18 3.40 2.08
N VAL A 216 20.62 2.88 3.24
CA VAL A 216 20.77 3.71 4.45
C VAL A 216 22.00 4.61 4.38
N ASP A 217 23.10 4.09 3.80
CA ASP A 217 24.42 4.70 3.92
C ASP A 217 24.75 5.75 2.84
N THR A 218 23.86 5.93 1.86
CA THR A 218 24.15 6.81 0.70
C THR A 218 23.60 8.22 0.82
N GLY A 219 22.77 8.50 1.83
CA GLY A 219 22.06 9.79 1.94
C GLY A 219 21.05 10.05 0.83
N GLU A 220 20.80 9.11 -0.06
CA GLU A 220 19.75 9.22 -1.06
C GLU A 220 18.39 8.94 -0.42
N GLU A 221 17.47 9.89 -0.56
CA GLU A 221 16.12 9.78 -0.01
C GLU A 221 15.14 9.05 -0.96
N THR A 222 15.62 8.68 -2.16
CA THR A 222 14.76 8.11 -3.21
C THR A 222 14.40 6.65 -2.91
N TRP A 223 13.10 6.38 -2.83
CA TRP A 223 12.57 5.04 -2.71
C TRP A 223 12.48 4.36 -4.08
N THR A 224 13.06 3.18 -4.20
CA THR A 224 13.03 2.37 -5.43
C THR A 224 12.06 1.21 -5.26
N SER A 225 11.20 0.98 -6.25
CA SER A 225 10.30 -0.17 -6.28
C SER A 225 11.08 -1.43 -6.62
N CYS A 226 10.96 -2.46 -5.77
CA CYS A 226 11.71 -3.70 -5.87
C CYS A 226 10.76 -4.88 -6.06
N PRO A 227 10.93 -5.67 -7.14
CA PRO A 227 10.11 -6.84 -7.39
C PRO A 227 10.50 -8.01 -6.47
N PRO A 228 9.57 -8.93 -6.18
CA PRO A 228 9.92 -10.20 -5.57
C PRO A 228 10.77 -11.02 -6.54
N LEU A 229 11.71 -11.79 -5.98
CA LEU A 229 12.47 -12.76 -6.75
C LEU A 229 11.56 -13.87 -7.28
N ALA A 230 11.67 -14.15 -8.56
CA ALA A 230 11.05 -15.31 -9.14
C ALA A 230 11.87 -16.57 -8.78
N ILE A 231 11.30 -17.39 -7.89
CA ILE A 231 11.92 -18.64 -7.44
C ILE A 231 11.17 -19.81 -8.08
N GLY A 232 11.90 -20.71 -8.70
CA GLY A 232 11.38 -21.94 -9.28
C GLY A 232 10.89 -22.92 -8.20
N ILE A 233 10.22 -23.99 -8.65
CA ILE A 233 9.72 -25.04 -7.77
C ILE A 233 10.85 -25.79 -7.02
N ASP A 234 12.06 -25.71 -7.55
CA ASP A 234 13.31 -26.22 -7.01
C ASP A 234 13.96 -25.30 -5.95
N GLY A 235 13.36 -24.14 -5.69
CA GLY A 235 13.90 -23.14 -4.78
C GLY A 235 15.03 -22.29 -5.35
N ILE A 236 15.34 -22.43 -6.64
CA ILE A 236 16.39 -21.68 -7.34
C ILE A 236 15.74 -20.47 -8.03
N ARG A 237 16.46 -19.36 -8.12
CA ARG A 237 16.04 -18.18 -8.90
C ARG A 237 15.88 -18.57 -10.37
N THR A 238 14.74 -18.20 -10.98
CA THR A 238 14.48 -18.48 -12.40
C THR A 238 15.35 -17.66 -13.35
N ASP A 239 15.95 -16.57 -12.85
CA ASP A 239 16.92 -15.73 -13.54
C ASP A 239 18.37 -16.08 -13.21
N ALA A 240 18.60 -17.17 -12.45
CA ALA A 240 19.93 -17.65 -12.15
C ALA A 240 20.65 -18.11 -13.43
N ALA A 241 21.96 -17.83 -13.51
CA ALA A 241 22.78 -18.29 -14.63
C ALA A 241 22.73 -19.81 -14.75
N ILE A 242 22.37 -20.31 -15.93
CA ILE A 242 22.37 -21.75 -16.23
C ILE A 242 23.81 -22.16 -16.63
N PHE A 243 24.31 -23.23 -16.02
CA PHE A 243 25.62 -23.74 -16.36
C PHE A 243 25.66 -24.13 -17.85
N GLY A 244 26.53 -23.48 -18.61
CA GLY A 244 26.70 -23.69 -20.05
C GLY A 244 26.02 -22.66 -20.96
N GLU A 245 25.14 -21.76 -20.46
CA GLU A 245 24.44 -20.74 -21.26
C GLU A 245 25.03 -19.32 -21.14
N GLY A 246 26.20 -19.20 -20.55
CA GLY A 246 26.80 -17.89 -20.27
C GLY A 246 26.25 -17.26 -18.98
N PHE A 247 27.16 -16.68 -18.22
CA PHE A 247 26.80 -16.04 -16.96
C PHE A 247 26.25 -14.63 -17.23
N ASN A 248 25.02 -14.36 -16.82
CA ASN A 248 24.57 -13.00 -16.67
C ASN A 248 25.34 -12.39 -15.50
N HIS A 249 26.21 -11.43 -15.80
CA HIS A 249 26.90 -10.70 -14.76
C HIS A 249 25.89 -9.92 -13.92
N LEU A 250 25.93 -10.10 -12.61
CA LEU A 250 25.27 -9.18 -11.68
C LEU A 250 25.73 -7.76 -12.02
N ARG A 251 24.83 -6.79 -11.91
CA ARG A 251 25.18 -5.38 -12.10
C ARG A 251 26.34 -5.05 -11.13
N ASP A 252 27.34 -4.36 -11.65
CA ASP A 252 28.46 -3.94 -10.84
C ASP A 252 27.97 -3.11 -9.64
N THR A 253 28.43 -3.48 -8.47
CA THR A 253 28.25 -2.64 -7.28
C THR A 253 29.10 -1.37 -7.41
N LEU A 254 28.84 -0.36 -6.57
CA LEU A 254 29.68 0.83 -6.51
C LEU A 254 31.16 0.47 -6.26
N VAL A 255 31.40 -0.54 -5.42
CA VAL A 255 32.75 -1.08 -5.13
C VAL A 255 33.37 -1.69 -6.37
N ASP A 256 32.61 -2.47 -7.15
CA ASP A 256 33.11 -3.06 -8.40
C ASP A 256 33.41 -1.99 -9.44
N THR A 257 32.55 -0.99 -9.57
CA THR A 257 32.74 0.16 -10.47
C THR A 257 34.00 0.94 -10.10
N ASN A 258 34.18 1.25 -8.81
CA ASN A 258 35.37 1.95 -8.31
C ASN A 258 36.63 1.10 -8.50
N ARG A 259 36.56 -0.21 -8.25
CA ARG A 259 37.66 -1.14 -8.47
C ARG A 259 38.06 -1.23 -9.95
N LYS A 260 37.08 -1.29 -10.86
CA LYS A 260 37.31 -1.25 -12.31
C LYS A 260 37.96 0.05 -12.75
N ALA A 261 37.47 1.20 -12.22
CA ALA A 261 38.04 2.50 -12.49
C ALA A 261 39.49 2.59 -12.03
N LEU A 262 39.80 2.15 -10.82
CA LEU A 262 41.18 2.09 -10.29
C LEU A 262 42.08 1.15 -11.10
N MET A 263 41.56 0.01 -11.53
CA MET A 263 42.33 -0.91 -12.40
C MET A 263 42.60 -0.31 -13.77
N LYS A 264 41.63 0.39 -14.34
CA LYS A 264 41.79 1.07 -15.61
C LYS A 264 42.79 2.21 -15.55
N ASP A 265 42.75 2.99 -14.46
CA ASP A 265 43.71 4.06 -14.22
C ASP A 265 45.14 3.55 -13.98
N ALA A 266 45.27 2.52 -13.13
CA ALA A 266 46.57 1.98 -12.75
C ALA A 266 47.25 1.09 -13.83
N TYR A 267 46.47 0.37 -14.64
CA TYR A 267 46.99 -0.67 -15.56
C TYR A 267 46.46 -0.57 -16.99
N GLY A 268 45.57 0.40 -17.29
CA GLY A 268 44.96 0.51 -18.61
C GLY A 268 44.11 -0.70 -19.00
N ALA A 269 43.57 -1.44 -18.01
CA ALA A 269 42.90 -2.73 -18.24
C ALA A 269 41.58 -2.80 -17.47
N ASP A 270 40.53 -3.34 -18.10
CA ASP A 270 39.19 -3.45 -17.51
C ASP A 270 39.01 -4.70 -16.64
N THR A 271 39.89 -5.69 -16.77
CA THR A 271 39.87 -6.93 -15.96
C THR A 271 41.24 -7.27 -15.34
N LEU A 272 41.22 -8.04 -14.23
CA LEU A 272 42.45 -8.55 -13.60
C LEU A 272 43.29 -9.41 -14.55
N ARG A 273 42.63 -10.08 -15.49
CA ARG A 273 43.29 -10.92 -16.51
C ARG A 273 44.06 -10.05 -17.51
N ASP A 274 43.44 -8.98 -17.96
CA ASP A 274 44.03 -8.04 -18.90
C ASP A 274 45.15 -7.23 -18.24
N ALA A 275 44.94 -6.82 -16.97
CA ALA A 275 45.98 -6.18 -16.17
C ALA A 275 47.21 -7.09 -15.99
N LYS A 276 47.03 -8.39 -15.70
CA LYS A 276 48.11 -9.36 -15.62
C LYS A 276 48.80 -9.58 -16.98
N LYS A 277 48.04 -9.62 -18.07
CA LYS A 277 48.56 -9.72 -19.43
C LYS A 277 49.40 -8.49 -19.81
N ALA A 278 48.93 -7.31 -19.47
CA ALA A 278 49.64 -6.05 -19.69
C ALA A 278 50.96 -6.00 -18.90
N LYS A 279 50.94 -6.47 -17.64
CA LYS A 279 52.11 -6.46 -16.75
C LYS A 279 53.15 -7.54 -17.09
N TYR A 280 52.72 -8.72 -17.49
CA TYR A 280 53.63 -9.89 -17.67
C TYR A 280 53.80 -10.35 -19.12
N GLY A 281 53.13 -9.74 -20.08
CA GLY A 281 53.28 -10.05 -21.51
C GLY A 281 52.89 -11.47 -21.95
N LYS A 282 52.27 -12.25 -21.05
CA LYS A 282 51.83 -13.62 -21.33
C LYS A 282 50.38 -13.82 -20.91
N THR A 283 49.64 -14.61 -21.67
CA THR A 283 48.33 -15.08 -21.26
C THR A 283 48.48 -16.01 -20.05
N PRO A 284 47.85 -15.76 -18.89
CA PRO A 284 47.87 -16.74 -17.80
C PRO A 284 47.21 -18.03 -18.28
N VAL A 285 47.86 -19.16 -18.04
CA VAL A 285 47.33 -20.51 -18.28
C VAL A 285 46.18 -20.78 -17.34
#